data_2ca37aae1db243bfd4716a699ea4da56
#
_entry.id   2ca37aae1db243bfd4716a699ea4da56
#
_cell.length_a   1.000
_cell.length_b   1.000
_cell.length_c   1.000
_cell.angle_alpha   90.00
_cell.angle_beta   90.00
_cell.angle_gamma   90.00
#
_symmetry.space_group_name_H-M   'P 1'
#
loop_
_entity.id
_entity.type
_entity.pdbx_description
1 polymer ?
#
loop_
_entity_poly.entity_id
_entity_poly.type
_entity_poly.pdbx_seq_one_letter_code
_entity_poly.pdbx_strand_id
1 'polypeptide(L)'
;RPVAAAGMPPIGQGEPPLSFFEFWPAWLFYTPVWIWIVLLMLWHRSIRLPLLANPTLPAGGLVGEEKSRLFARLGSTGSGCLPEWILVSPSDEPADVARSLEDAGLAFPLVAKPDIGCRGAGVWPIRNGEELVRYRSEFPDSCNFILQRMVDVEGEAGVFFVRAPGECRGTIVSLTLKYFPHVVGNGTATLRELI
;
A
#
# COMPACT_ATOMS: atom_id res chain seq x y z
N ARG A 1 -7.08 5.16 26.11
CA ARG A 1 -8.23 4.82 25.24
C ARG A 1 -7.77 5.09 23.80
N PRO A 2 -7.95 4.18 22.86
CA PRO A 2 -7.65 4.49 21.46
C PRO A 2 -8.53 5.68 21.06
N VAL A 3 -7.89 6.70 20.51
CA VAL A 3 -8.58 7.84 19.92
C VAL A 3 -9.20 7.31 18.63
N ALA A 4 -10.51 7.34 18.53
CA ALA A 4 -11.17 6.96 17.27
C ALA A 4 -10.78 7.99 16.21
N ALA A 5 -10.19 7.52 15.12
CA ALA A 5 -9.89 8.36 13.97
C ALA A 5 -11.20 8.97 13.42
N ALA A 6 -11.15 10.22 12.99
CA ALA A 6 -12.33 10.90 12.46
C ALA A 6 -12.91 10.11 11.27
N GLY A 7 -14.19 9.76 11.35
CA GLY A 7 -14.90 8.97 10.34
C GLY A 7 -14.73 7.45 10.44
N MET A 8 -13.97 6.95 11.40
CA MET A 8 -13.89 5.53 11.68
C MET A 8 -14.86 5.13 12.80
N PRO A 9 -15.57 4.00 12.69
CA PRO A 9 -16.39 3.51 13.79
C PRO A 9 -15.51 3.12 14.99
N PRO A 10 -16.01 3.22 16.23
CA PRO A 10 -15.25 2.78 17.39
C PRO A 10 -14.97 1.28 17.33
N ILE A 11 -13.79 0.88 17.79
CA ILE A 11 -13.49 -0.55 17.99
C ILE A 11 -14.44 -1.10 19.05
N GLY A 12 -15.11 -2.23 18.74
CA GLY A 12 -16.01 -2.90 19.66
C GLY A 12 -15.30 -3.25 20.98
N GLN A 13 -15.96 -2.98 22.11
CA GLN A 13 -15.41 -3.35 23.41
C GLN A 13 -15.39 -4.89 23.50
N GLY A 14 -14.18 -5.46 23.62
CA GLY A 14 -13.96 -6.90 23.77
C GLY A 14 -13.42 -7.63 22.55
N GLU A 15 -13.30 -6.98 21.39
CA GLU A 15 -12.59 -7.57 20.28
C GLU A 15 -11.07 -7.46 20.49
N PRO A 16 -10.31 -8.55 20.35
CA PRO A 16 -8.87 -8.48 20.42
C PRO A 16 -8.36 -7.56 19.30
N PRO A 17 -7.45 -6.62 19.58
CA PRO A 17 -6.93 -5.67 18.59
C PRO A 17 -6.14 -6.35 17.46
N LEU A 18 -5.73 -7.60 17.67
CA LEU A 18 -4.96 -8.40 16.72
C LEU A 18 -5.62 -9.75 16.54
N SER A 19 -5.75 -10.19 15.29
CA SER A 19 -6.22 -11.52 14.96
C SER A 19 -5.14 -12.56 15.25
N PHE A 20 -5.54 -13.74 15.72
CA PHE A 20 -4.65 -14.89 15.89
C PHE A 20 -3.85 -15.24 14.62
N PHE A 21 -4.38 -14.95 13.45
CA PHE A 21 -3.75 -15.21 12.15
C PHE A 21 -2.73 -14.17 11.72
N GLU A 22 -2.66 -13.02 12.37
CA GLU A 22 -1.80 -11.88 12.02
C GLU A 22 -0.31 -12.27 11.97
N PHE A 23 0.10 -13.14 12.87
CA PHE A 23 1.49 -13.58 13.02
C PHE A 23 1.82 -14.89 12.30
N TRP A 24 0.87 -15.44 11.56
CA TRP A 24 1.13 -16.66 10.82
C TRP A 24 2.11 -16.42 9.68
N PRO A 25 3.07 -17.34 9.46
CA PRO A 25 3.90 -17.29 8.26
C PRO A 25 3.02 -17.26 7.01
N ALA A 26 3.34 -16.40 6.06
CA ALA A 26 2.52 -16.20 4.85
C ALA A 26 2.27 -17.51 4.08
N TRP A 27 3.26 -18.40 4.03
CA TRP A 27 3.13 -19.69 3.36
C TRP A 27 2.05 -20.57 4.01
N LEU A 28 1.94 -20.57 5.35
CA LEU A 28 0.93 -21.34 6.06
C LEU A 28 -0.46 -20.71 5.89
N PHE A 29 -0.55 -19.39 6.04
CA PHE A 29 -1.79 -18.66 5.89
C PHE A 29 -2.40 -18.82 4.50
N TYR A 30 -1.58 -18.79 3.45
CA TYR A 30 -2.05 -18.90 2.07
C TYR A 30 -2.14 -20.34 1.54
N THR A 31 -1.74 -21.36 2.31
CA THR A 31 -1.81 -22.77 1.86
C THR A 31 -3.20 -23.18 1.37
N PRO A 32 -4.31 -22.92 2.09
CA PRO A 32 -5.65 -23.28 1.62
C PRO A 32 -6.01 -22.55 0.31
N VAL A 33 -5.56 -21.31 0.14
CA VAL A 33 -5.80 -20.51 -1.06
C VAL A 33 -5.06 -21.12 -2.26
N TRP A 34 -3.80 -21.51 -2.07
CA TRP A 34 -3.01 -22.16 -3.12
C TRP A 34 -3.62 -23.48 -3.56
N ILE A 35 -4.06 -24.32 -2.60
CA ILE A 35 -4.76 -25.57 -2.92
C ILE A 35 -6.02 -25.28 -3.75
N TRP A 36 -6.80 -24.28 -3.35
CA TRP A 36 -8.01 -23.88 -4.07
C TRP A 36 -7.71 -23.38 -5.48
N ILE A 37 -6.70 -22.56 -5.65
CA ILE A 37 -6.24 -22.08 -6.97
C ILE A 37 -5.88 -23.28 -7.86
N VAL A 38 -5.12 -24.24 -7.35
CA VAL A 38 -4.72 -25.44 -8.11
C VAL A 38 -5.96 -26.25 -8.53
N LEU A 39 -6.91 -26.45 -7.63
CA LEU A 39 -8.17 -27.16 -7.95
C LEU A 39 -8.95 -26.44 -9.04
N LEU A 40 -9.05 -25.12 -8.99
CA LEU A 40 -9.69 -24.31 -10.04
C LEU A 40 -8.94 -24.40 -11.37
N MET A 41 -7.62 -24.35 -11.37
CA MET A 41 -6.80 -24.53 -12.58
C MET A 41 -7.04 -25.88 -13.23
N LEU A 42 -7.13 -26.96 -12.44
CA LEU A 42 -7.45 -28.30 -12.93
C LEU A 42 -8.89 -28.37 -13.47
N TRP A 43 -9.85 -27.83 -12.73
CA TRP A 43 -11.25 -27.83 -13.14
C TRP A 43 -11.46 -27.10 -14.48
N HIS A 44 -10.86 -25.91 -14.59
CA HIS A 44 -10.96 -25.09 -15.80
C HIS A 44 -9.93 -25.47 -16.88
N ARG A 45 -9.09 -26.48 -16.64
CA ARG A 45 -8.02 -26.91 -17.55
C ARG A 45 -7.13 -25.77 -18.03
N SER A 46 -6.84 -24.82 -17.17
CA SER A 46 -6.08 -23.61 -17.49
C SER A 46 -5.12 -23.21 -16.39
N ILE A 47 -3.83 -23.34 -16.65
CA ILE A 47 -2.76 -22.86 -15.76
C ILE A 47 -2.67 -21.33 -15.73
N ARG A 48 -3.27 -20.65 -16.71
CA ARG A 48 -3.28 -19.19 -16.83
C ARG A 48 -4.42 -18.53 -16.03
N LEU A 49 -5.30 -19.32 -15.43
CA LEU A 49 -6.48 -18.82 -14.73
C LEU A 49 -6.18 -17.71 -13.71
N PRO A 50 -5.16 -17.83 -12.83
CA PRO A 50 -4.84 -16.78 -11.88
C PRO A 50 -4.42 -15.45 -12.53
N LEU A 51 -3.81 -15.51 -13.73
CA LEU A 51 -3.36 -14.33 -14.46
C LEU A 51 -4.52 -13.56 -15.10
N LEU A 52 -5.69 -14.15 -15.17
CA LEU A 52 -6.90 -13.54 -15.77
C LEU A 52 -7.73 -12.78 -14.74
N ALA A 53 -7.42 -12.88 -13.45
CA ALA A 53 -8.17 -12.21 -12.38
C ALA A 53 -8.20 -10.69 -12.57
N ASN A 54 -7.07 -10.11 -12.98
CA ASN A 54 -6.94 -8.68 -13.27
C ASN A 54 -6.26 -8.50 -14.64
N PRO A 55 -7.00 -8.63 -15.75
CA PRO A 55 -6.41 -8.71 -17.09
C PRO A 55 -5.68 -7.42 -17.52
N THR A 56 -5.93 -6.31 -16.86
CA THR A 56 -5.25 -5.03 -17.10
C THR A 56 -3.93 -4.87 -16.35
N LEU A 57 -3.65 -5.75 -15.39
CA LEU A 57 -2.43 -5.71 -14.60
C LEU A 57 -1.41 -6.74 -15.09
N PRO A 58 -0.10 -6.42 -15.05
CA PRO A 58 0.94 -7.40 -15.31
C PRO A 58 0.79 -8.62 -14.40
N ALA A 59 0.98 -9.82 -14.93
CA ALA A 59 0.81 -11.09 -14.21
C ALA A 59 -0.51 -11.20 -13.42
N GLY A 60 -1.60 -10.53 -13.88
CA GLY A 60 -2.89 -10.52 -13.18
C GLY A 60 -2.87 -9.82 -11.81
N GLY A 61 -1.84 -9.03 -11.51
CA GLY A 61 -1.64 -8.38 -10.22
C GLY A 61 -1.08 -9.30 -9.13
N LEU A 62 -0.55 -10.49 -9.49
CA LEU A 62 0.00 -11.43 -8.50
C LEU A 62 1.38 -10.99 -7.98
N VAL A 63 2.24 -10.47 -8.86
CA VAL A 63 3.61 -10.06 -8.53
C VAL A 63 4.09 -8.94 -9.46
N GLY A 64 5.03 -8.12 -8.97
CA GLY A 64 5.73 -7.14 -9.79
C GLY A 64 4.89 -5.94 -10.21
N GLU A 65 3.86 -5.60 -9.44
CA GLU A 65 3.01 -4.46 -9.73
C GLU A 65 3.74 -3.15 -9.42
N GLU A 66 3.97 -2.34 -10.46
CA GLU A 66 4.52 -1.00 -10.35
C GLU A 66 3.40 -0.01 -9.99
N LYS A 67 3.53 0.66 -8.86
CA LYS A 67 2.55 1.66 -8.41
C LYS A 67 2.44 2.82 -9.38
N SER A 68 3.57 3.25 -9.96
CA SER A 68 3.61 4.32 -10.95
C SER A 68 2.74 4.02 -12.17
N ARG A 69 2.78 2.78 -12.68
CA ARG A 69 1.92 2.35 -13.80
C ARG A 69 0.46 2.32 -13.42
N LEU A 70 0.16 1.87 -12.19
CA LEU A 70 -1.21 1.86 -11.68
C LEU A 70 -1.75 3.28 -11.55
N PHE A 71 -0.98 4.18 -10.95
CA PHE A 71 -1.35 5.57 -10.74
C PHE A 71 -1.52 6.33 -12.06
N ALA A 72 -0.63 6.11 -13.03
CA ALA A 72 -0.76 6.69 -14.37
C ALA A 72 -2.04 6.23 -15.10
N ARG A 73 -2.51 4.99 -14.86
CA ARG A 73 -3.76 4.48 -15.45
C ARG A 73 -5.02 5.10 -14.82
N LEU A 74 -4.95 5.51 -13.56
CA LEU A 74 -6.07 6.21 -12.92
C LEU A 74 -6.32 7.56 -13.57
N GLY A 75 -5.26 8.20 -14.09
CA GLY A 75 -5.34 9.43 -14.91
C GLY A 75 -6.27 10.50 -14.32
N SER A 76 -6.91 11.27 -15.18
CA SER A 76 -7.85 12.32 -14.78
C SER A 76 -9.12 11.80 -14.08
N THR A 77 -9.51 10.55 -14.33
CA THR A 77 -10.71 9.95 -13.71
C THR A 77 -10.50 9.66 -12.21
N GLY A 78 -9.26 9.40 -11.80
CA GLY A 78 -8.90 9.12 -10.40
C GLY A 78 -8.25 10.30 -9.67
N SER A 79 -8.09 11.46 -10.31
CA SER A 79 -7.35 12.60 -9.75
C SER A 79 -7.87 13.11 -8.41
N GLY A 80 -9.16 12.92 -8.12
CA GLY A 80 -9.74 13.29 -6.82
C GLY A 80 -9.53 12.26 -5.70
N CYS A 81 -9.06 11.05 -6.03
CA CYS A 81 -8.89 9.94 -5.08
C CYS A 81 -7.42 9.58 -4.85
N LEU A 82 -6.52 10.06 -5.70
CA LEU A 82 -5.09 9.77 -5.61
C LEU A 82 -4.35 11.06 -5.26
N PRO A 83 -3.63 11.11 -4.14
CA PRO A 83 -2.75 12.24 -3.82
C PRO A 83 -1.67 12.41 -4.89
N GLU A 84 -1.26 13.63 -5.14
CA GLU A 84 -0.23 13.98 -6.11
C GLU A 84 1.07 13.23 -5.83
N TRP A 85 1.76 12.85 -6.87
CA TRP A 85 2.95 12.02 -6.79
C TRP A 85 3.89 12.27 -7.97
N ILE A 86 5.17 11.97 -7.77
CA ILE A 86 6.18 11.86 -8.82
C ILE A 86 6.93 10.53 -8.71
N LEU A 87 7.42 10.04 -9.85
CA LEU A 87 8.35 8.93 -9.89
C LEU A 87 9.78 9.48 -9.90
N VAL A 88 10.63 8.91 -9.07
CA VAL A 88 12.05 9.27 -8.98
C VAL A 88 12.89 8.04 -9.31
N SER A 89 13.82 8.22 -10.25
CA SER A 89 14.86 7.25 -10.55
C SER A 89 16.10 7.53 -9.68
N PRO A 90 16.85 6.51 -9.28
CA PRO A 90 18.15 6.70 -8.62
C PRO A 90 19.13 7.56 -9.44
N SER A 91 19.01 7.51 -10.77
CA SER A 91 19.85 8.30 -11.71
C SER A 91 19.46 9.77 -11.84
N ASP A 92 18.30 10.19 -11.32
CA ASP A 92 17.84 11.57 -11.44
C ASP A 92 18.73 12.50 -10.62
N GLU A 93 19.10 13.63 -11.21
CA GLU A 93 19.85 14.66 -10.50
C GLU A 93 18.97 15.33 -9.43
N PRO A 94 19.52 15.72 -8.26
CA PRO A 94 18.76 16.38 -7.21
C PRO A 94 17.99 17.62 -7.71
N ALA A 95 18.54 18.36 -8.64
CA ALA A 95 17.91 19.55 -9.23
C ALA A 95 16.67 19.19 -10.07
N ASP A 96 16.70 18.07 -10.77
CA ASP A 96 15.56 17.60 -11.58
C ASP A 96 14.44 17.08 -10.69
N VAL A 97 14.78 16.40 -9.60
CA VAL A 97 13.79 15.98 -8.59
C VAL A 97 13.12 17.20 -7.96
N ALA A 98 13.90 18.23 -7.59
CA ALA A 98 13.36 19.47 -7.02
C ALA A 98 12.39 20.15 -7.99
N ARG A 99 12.77 20.28 -9.27
CA ARG A 99 11.91 20.83 -10.33
C ARG A 99 10.63 20.01 -10.49
N SER A 100 10.73 18.67 -10.51
CA SER A 100 9.56 17.78 -10.62
C SER A 100 8.61 17.92 -9.45
N LEU A 101 9.12 18.16 -8.23
CA LEU A 101 8.30 18.44 -7.05
C LEU A 101 7.55 19.77 -7.20
N GLU A 102 8.23 20.82 -7.66
CA GLU A 102 7.62 22.13 -7.91
C GLU A 102 6.53 22.03 -8.98
N ASP A 103 6.82 21.40 -10.12
CA ASP A 103 5.88 21.22 -11.23
C ASP A 103 4.64 20.43 -10.82
N ALA A 104 4.78 19.45 -9.93
CA ALA A 104 3.68 18.66 -9.38
C ALA A 104 2.96 19.35 -8.20
N GLY A 105 3.39 20.53 -7.76
CA GLY A 105 2.83 21.21 -6.60
C GLY A 105 3.01 20.43 -5.30
N LEU A 106 4.09 19.68 -5.18
CA LEU A 106 4.42 18.86 -4.02
C LEU A 106 5.34 19.62 -3.06
N ALA A 107 4.93 19.68 -1.80
CA ALA A 107 5.69 20.27 -0.71
C ALA A 107 5.81 19.28 0.45
N PHE A 108 6.88 19.40 1.24
CA PHE A 108 7.04 18.61 2.46
C PHE A 108 5.94 18.92 3.50
N PRO A 109 5.48 17.91 4.27
CA PRO A 109 5.97 16.54 4.31
C PRO A 109 5.43 15.67 3.18
N LEU A 110 6.26 14.74 2.71
CA LEU A 110 5.96 13.76 1.68
C LEU A 110 6.10 12.34 2.23
N VAL A 111 5.64 11.36 1.46
CA VAL A 111 5.93 9.93 1.71
C VAL A 111 6.76 9.41 0.55
N ALA A 112 7.93 8.88 0.87
CA ALA A 112 8.74 8.10 -0.07
C ALA A 112 8.36 6.62 0.04
N LYS A 113 8.18 5.94 -1.08
CA LYS A 113 7.85 4.51 -1.12
C LYS A 113 8.40 3.85 -2.38
N PRO A 114 8.89 2.60 -2.30
CA PRO A 114 9.32 1.87 -3.47
C PRO A 114 8.22 1.76 -4.51
N ASP A 115 8.54 1.92 -5.79
CA ASP A 115 7.58 1.72 -6.88
C ASP A 115 7.06 0.28 -6.90
N ILE A 116 7.97 -0.69 -6.71
CA ILE A 116 7.62 -2.10 -6.50
C ILE A 116 7.88 -2.44 -5.03
N GLY A 117 6.86 -2.92 -4.33
CA GLY A 117 6.99 -3.31 -2.92
C GLY A 117 5.64 -3.47 -2.25
N CYS A 118 5.66 -4.14 -1.10
CA CYS A 118 4.45 -4.44 -0.31
C CYS A 118 4.72 -4.31 1.19
N ARG A 119 3.67 -4.33 1.97
CA ARG A 119 3.67 -4.37 3.44
C ARG A 119 4.44 -3.23 4.11
N GLY A 120 4.50 -2.06 3.48
CA GLY A 120 5.17 -0.89 4.04
C GLY A 120 6.70 -0.92 4.02
N ALA A 121 7.31 -1.97 3.47
CA ALA A 121 8.77 -2.04 3.36
C ALA A 121 9.30 -0.87 2.51
N GLY A 122 10.28 -0.14 3.05
CA GLY A 122 10.88 1.02 2.38
C GLY A 122 9.99 2.25 2.31
N VAL A 123 8.89 2.29 3.05
CA VAL A 123 8.01 3.47 3.13
C VAL A 123 8.49 4.38 4.26
N TRP A 124 8.87 5.62 3.92
CA TRP A 124 9.37 6.60 4.88
C TRP A 124 8.63 7.93 4.74
N PRO A 125 8.25 8.56 5.86
CA PRO A 125 7.86 9.95 5.85
C PRO A 125 9.09 10.84 5.63
N ILE A 126 8.99 11.79 4.72
CA ILE A 126 10.05 12.73 4.35
C ILE A 126 9.59 14.14 4.74
N ARG A 127 10.19 14.72 5.75
CA ARG A 127 9.76 16.00 6.31
C ARG A 127 10.48 17.20 5.70
N ASN A 128 11.65 16.95 5.13
CA ASN A 128 12.50 18.00 4.55
C ASN A 128 13.48 17.42 3.51
N GLY A 129 14.24 18.28 2.87
CA GLY A 129 15.21 17.89 1.84
C GLY A 129 16.37 17.02 2.37
N GLU A 130 16.79 17.20 3.61
CA GLU A 130 17.86 16.40 4.20
C GLU A 130 17.42 14.95 4.37
N GLU A 131 16.19 14.72 4.84
CA GLU A 131 15.59 13.38 4.92
C GLU A 131 15.44 12.74 3.53
N LEU A 132 15.15 13.52 2.50
CA LEU A 132 15.10 13.02 1.12
C LEU A 132 16.48 12.58 0.61
N VAL A 133 17.52 13.37 0.87
CA VAL A 133 18.91 13.02 0.52
C VAL A 133 19.31 11.73 1.24
N ARG A 134 19.02 11.63 2.52
CA ARG A 134 19.28 10.44 3.32
C ARG A 134 18.53 9.21 2.77
N TYR A 135 17.24 9.34 2.50
CA TYR A 135 16.44 8.25 1.92
C TYR A 135 17.07 7.75 0.61
N ARG A 136 17.45 8.66 -0.28
CA ARG A 136 18.09 8.31 -1.56
C ARG A 136 19.41 7.59 -1.36
N SER A 137 20.22 7.98 -0.39
CA SER A 137 21.51 7.34 -0.12
C SER A 137 21.39 5.92 0.47
N GLU A 138 20.27 5.61 1.12
CA GLU A 138 19.99 4.31 1.72
C GLU A 138 19.13 3.41 0.80
N PHE A 139 18.53 3.99 -0.26
CA PHE A 139 17.66 3.28 -1.17
C PHE A 139 18.45 2.56 -2.28
N PRO A 140 18.04 1.35 -2.71
CA PRO A 140 18.76 0.61 -3.75
C PRO A 140 18.83 1.35 -5.07
N ASP A 141 20.05 1.46 -5.65
CA ASP A 141 20.31 2.15 -6.92
C ASP A 141 19.64 1.51 -8.15
N SER A 142 19.12 0.30 -8.01
CA SER A 142 18.46 -0.42 -9.11
C SER A 142 16.93 -0.26 -9.13
N CYS A 143 16.37 0.48 -8.18
CA CYS A 143 14.92 0.56 -8.00
C CYS A 143 14.42 2.01 -8.06
N ASN A 144 13.29 2.23 -8.71
CA ASN A 144 12.59 3.51 -8.65
C ASN A 144 11.76 3.61 -7.37
N PHE A 145 11.51 4.83 -6.94
CA PHE A 145 10.61 5.12 -5.84
C PHE A 145 9.66 6.29 -6.17
N ILE A 146 8.56 6.36 -5.45
CA ILE A 146 7.56 7.39 -5.58
C ILE A 146 7.70 8.36 -4.42
N LEU A 147 7.69 9.66 -4.70
CA LEU A 147 7.39 10.70 -3.73
C LEU A 147 5.93 11.12 -3.89
N GLN A 148 5.17 11.05 -2.83
CA GLN A 148 3.75 11.33 -2.83
C GLN A 148 3.38 12.28 -1.70
N ARG A 149 2.37 13.12 -1.91
CA ARG A 149 1.80 13.96 -0.85
C ARG A 149 1.41 13.10 0.35
N MET A 150 1.86 13.50 1.51
CA MET A 150 1.47 12.85 2.76
C MET A 150 0.00 13.14 3.05
N VAL A 151 -0.76 12.08 3.31
CA VAL A 151 -2.17 12.17 3.72
C VAL A 151 -2.20 12.12 5.24
N ASP A 152 -2.62 13.22 5.84
CA ASP A 152 -2.69 13.38 7.30
C ASP A 152 -4.10 13.02 7.80
N VAL A 153 -4.44 11.73 7.66
CA VAL A 153 -5.68 11.15 8.23
C VAL A 153 -5.35 9.86 8.96
N GLU A 154 -5.97 9.65 10.10
CA GLU A 154 -5.69 8.51 10.96
C GLU A 154 -6.45 7.23 10.55
N GLY A 155 -7.39 7.30 9.62
CA GLY A 155 -8.19 6.16 9.20
C GLY A 155 -7.70 5.52 7.91
N GLU A 156 -7.63 4.20 7.87
CA GLU A 156 -7.35 3.43 6.65
C GLU A 156 -8.44 2.38 6.43
N ALA A 157 -8.95 2.27 5.20
CA ALA A 157 -9.91 1.26 4.83
C ALA A 157 -9.43 0.50 3.59
N GLY A 158 -9.42 -0.82 3.67
CA GLY A 158 -9.25 -1.71 2.53
C GLY A 158 -10.60 -2.00 1.89
N VAL A 159 -10.73 -1.75 0.59
CA VAL A 159 -11.96 -2.00 -0.16
C VAL A 159 -11.72 -3.15 -1.13
N PHE A 160 -12.46 -4.25 -0.96
CA PHE A 160 -12.43 -5.35 -1.90
C PHE A 160 -13.58 -5.22 -2.91
N PHE A 161 -13.20 -4.90 -4.14
CA PHE A 161 -14.12 -4.65 -5.24
C PHE A 161 -13.99 -5.75 -6.29
N VAL A 162 -15.13 -6.25 -6.77
CA VAL A 162 -15.20 -7.29 -7.81
C VAL A 162 -16.10 -6.83 -8.93
N ARG A 163 -15.67 -7.07 -10.17
CA ARG A 163 -16.49 -6.89 -11.36
C ARG A 163 -16.36 -8.13 -12.25
N ALA A 164 -17.49 -8.80 -12.52
CA ALA A 164 -17.48 -9.95 -13.40
C ALA A 164 -17.22 -9.53 -14.87
N PRO A 165 -16.58 -10.40 -15.67
CA PRO A 165 -16.40 -10.14 -17.10
C PRO A 165 -17.73 -9.86 -17.82
N GLY A 166 -17.76 -8.78 -18.60
CA GLY A 166 -18.98 -8.37 -19.33
C GLY A 166 -19.95 -7.49 -18.53
N GLU A 167 -19.77 -7.32 -17.23
CA GLU A 167 -20.59 -6.40 -16.44
C GLU A 167 -20.08 -4.96 -16.53
N CYS A 168 -21.02 -4.00 -16.63
CA CYS A 168 -20.71 -2.58 -16.63
C CYS A 168 -20.46 -2.03 -15.22
N ARG A 169 -20.95 -2.72 -14.18
CA ARG A 169 -20.83 -2.33 -12.78
C ARG A 169 -20.19 -3.44 -11.96
N GLY A 170 -19.42 -3.05 -10.97
CA GLY A 170 -18.87 -3.98 -10.00
C GLY A 170 -19.53 -3.79 -8.63
N THR A 171 -19.16 -4.65 -7.70
CA THR A 171 -19.71 -4.69 -6.35
C THR A 171 -18.58 -4.63 -5.32
N ILE A 172 -18.76 -3.87 -4.26
CA ILE A 172 -17.89 -3.93 -3.08
C ILE A 172 -18.32 -5.17 -2.29
N VAL A 173 -17.40 -6.13 -2.18
CA VAL A 173 -17.66 -7.42 -1.53
C VAL A 173 -17.29 -7.37 -0.06
N SER A 174 -16.25 -6.60 0.27
CA SER A 174 -15.80 -6.47 1.66
C SER A 174 -15.16 -5.11 1.90
N LEU A 175 -15.25 -4.65 3.14
CA LEU A 175 -14.60 -3.47 3.66
C LEU A 175 -13.83 -3.86 4.92
N THR A 176 -12.51 -3.61 4.93
CA THR A 176 -11.65 -3.84 6.07
C THR A 176 -11.22 -2.50 6.64
N LEU A 177 -11.57 -2.21 7.87
CA LEU A 177 -11.14 -1.00 8.57
C LEU A 177 -9.84 -1.31 9.32
N LYS A 178 -8.82 -0.47 9.14
CA LYS A 178 -7.55 -0.59 9.83
C LYS A 178 -7.41 0.49 10.89
N TYR A 179 -7.09 0.05 12.09
CA TYR A 179 -6.78 0.90 13.23
C TYR A 179 -5.30 0.80 13.54
N PHE A 180 -4.64 1.93 13.64
CA PHE A 180 -3.24 1.94 14.01
C PHE A 180 -3.10 1.63 15.50
N PRO A 181 -2.29 0.64 15.89
CA PRO A 181 -2.05 0.35 17.30
C PRO A 181 -1.28 1.50 17.93
N HIS A 182 -1.72 1.90 19.12
CA HIS A 182 -1.03 2.92 19.93
C HIS A 182 -0.44 2.28 21.16
N VAL A 183 0.81 2.58 21.43
CA VAL A 183 1.49 2.17 22.67
C VAL A 183 1.67 3.41 23.55
N VAL A 184 1.14 3.34 24.76
CA VAL A 184 1.26 4.43 25.73
C VAL A 184 2.53 4.21 26.57
N GLY A 185 3.51 5.09 26.39
CA GLY A 185 4.73 5.07 27.21
C GLY A 185 4.45 5.35 28.69
N ASN A 186 5.10 4.62 29.58
CA ASN A 186 5.08 4.82 31.03
C ASN A 186 6.29 5.62 31.54
N GLY A 187 7.14 6.11 30.63
CA GLY A 187 8.34 6.89 30.93
C GLY A 187 9.58 6.08 31.33
N THR A 188 9.46 4.77 31.51
CA THR A 188 10.57 3.91 31.97
C THR A 188 10.79 2.68 31.09
N ALA A 189 9.73 2.10 30.52
CA ALA A 189 9.81 0.90 29.70
C ALA A 189 10.18 1.23 28.26
N THR A 190 10.92 0.32 27.63
CA THR A 190 11.16 0.35 26.18
C THR A 190 9.91 -0.06 25.41
N LEU A 191 9.83 0.32 24.13
CA LEU A 191 8.72 -0.10 23.25
C LEU A 191 8.53 -1.62 23.25
N ARG A 192 9.62 -2.38 23.27
CA ARG A 192 9.60 -3.86 23.30
C ARG A 192 9.00 -4.45 24.58
N GLU A 193 9.09 -3.74 25.69
CA GLU A 193 8.50 -4.16 26.96
C GLU A 193 7.02 -3.76 27.08
N LEU A 194 6.57 -2.85 26.22
CA LEU A 194 5.19 -2.37 26.20
C LEU A 194 4.30 -3.10 25.16
N ILE A 195 4.91 -3.88 24.25
CA ILE A 195 4.26 -4.74 23.26
C ILE A 195 4.34 -6.21 23.71
#